data_44b49f79d68ad30b98c85a2fb410a0ca
#
_entry.id   44b49f79d68ad30b98c85a2fb410a0ca
#
_cell.length_a   1.000
_cell.length_b   1.000
_cell.length_c   1.000
_cell.angle_alpha   90.00
_cell.angle_beta   90.00
_cell.angle_gamma   90.00
#
_symmetry.space_group_name_H-M   'P 1'
#
loop_
_entity.id
_entity.type
_entity.pdbx_description
1 polymer ?
#
loop_
_entity_poly.entity_id
_entity_poly.type
_entity_poly.pdbx_seq_one_letter_code
_entity_poly.pdbx_strand_id
1 'polypeptide(L)'
;MDKRPLVAVLFACLALALMAPPVAGGTTSDDGAVALSAGEGGFDGPTLDRFRLAAPTGSLGRIDTDGVLEQSTRAAVFSAIERAPGESLEAIAAAVGVTKSTVRYHVEVLCDAGLVETAVVAGTLRVAPAEADAELAATLGADSTGSVLRAVARREPASVTTVAEATGRAPSTVSHHLSTLEERGLVERERAGEAVVTTLSPATRRALADDPTPADD
;
A
#
# COMPACT_ATOMS: atom_id res chain seq x y z
N MET A 1 -15.57 -16.83 13.21
CA MET A 1 -15.97 -16.67 11.79
C MET A 1 -15.76 -15.22 11.45
N ASP A 2 -14.52 -14.88 11.07
CA ASP A 2 -14.10 -13.51 10.80
C ASP A 2 -14.36 -13.16 9.34
N LYS A 3 -15.21 -12.16 9.13
CA LYS A 3 -15.42 -11.53 7.82
C LYS A 3 -14.38 -10.42 7.66
N ARG A 4 -13.18 -10.77 7.24
CA ARG A 4 -12.19 -9.78 6.83
C ARG A 4 -12.64 -9.14 5.51
N PRO A 5 -12.62 -7.82 5.39
CA PRO A 5 -13.25 -7.14 4.26
C PRO A 5 -12.38 -7.23 3.00
N LEU A 6 -12.90 -7.90 1.99
CA LEU A 6 -12.46 -7.88 0.59
C LEU A 6 -12.52 -6.47 -0.06
N VAL A 7 -12.77 -5.43 0.73
CA VAL A 7 -13.02 -4.07 0.25
C VAL A 7 -11.74 -3.26 0.05
N ALA A 8 -10.64 -3.61 0.72
CA ALA A 8 -9.40 -2.84 0.64
C ALA A 8 -8.65 -3.02 -0.69
N VAL A 9 -8.74 -4.20 -1.31
CA VAL A 9 -8.01 -4.50 -2.56
C VAL A 9 -8.62 -3.80 -3.77
N LEU A 10 -9.94 -3.54 -3.78
CA LEU A 10 -10.62 -2.91 -4.90
C LEU A 10 -10.34 -1.39 -5.03
N PHE A 11 -10.01 -0.71 -3.92
CA PHE A 11 -9.74 0.73 -3.92
C PHE A 11 -8.31 1.09 -4.36
N ALA A 12 -7.34 0.22 -4.17
CA ALA A 12 -5.95 0.48 -4.58
C ALA A 12 -5.75 0.45 -6.10
N CYS A 13 -6.54 -0.33 -6.84
CA CYS A 13 -6.46 -0.38 -8.31
C CYS A 13 -7.18 0.79 -9.00
N LEU A 14 -8.18 1.41 -8.37
CA LEU A 14 -8.98 2.47 -8.99
C LEU A 14 -8.32 3.87 -8.89
N ALA A 15 -7.43 4.09 -7.93
CA ALA A 15 -6.78 5.39 -7.73
C ALA A 15 -5.67 5.69 -8.76
N LEU A 16 -5.19 4.71 -9.53
CA LEU A 16 -4.10 4.90 -10.49
C LEU A 16 -4.58 5.34 -11.89
N ALA A 17 -5.88 5.38 -12.17
CA ALA A 17 -6.44 5.69 -13.49
C ALA A 17 -6.82 7.17 -13.71
N LEU A 18 -6.70 8.06 -12.71
CA LEU A 18 -7.29 9.40 -12.78
C LEU A 18 -6.30 10.59 -12.74
N MET A 19 -5.00 10.38 -12.98
CA MET A 19 -4.04 11.49 -13.09
C MET A 19 -3.28 11.48 -14.42
N ALA A 20 -3.94 11.83 -15.50
CA ALA A 20 -3.30 12.32 -16.72
C ALA A 20 -3.39 13.85 -16.75
N PRO A 21 -2.28 14.60 -16.96
CA PRO A 21 -2.34 16.05 -17.10
C PRO A 21 -2.93 16.44 -18.47
N PRO A 22 -3.63 17.59 -18.58
CA PRO A 22 -4.11 18.08 -19.86
C PRO A 22 -2.95 18.61 -20.70
N VAL A 23 -2.79 18.09 -21.89
CA VAL A 23 -1.90 18.66 -22.91
C VAL A 23 -2.59 19.86 -23.53
N ALA A 24 -2.00 21.04 -23.33
CA ALA A 24 -2.41 22.28 -23.94
C ALA A 24 -2.09 22.31 -25.44
N GLY A 25 -3.04 22.84 -26.20
CA GLY A 25 -3.05 22.86 -27.65
C GLY A 25 -1.96 23.67 -28.32
N GLY A 26 -1.65 23.26 -29.54
CA GLY A 26 -0.96 24.03 -30.54
C GLY A 26 -1.76 23.98 -31.82
N THR A 27 -2.30 25.14 -32.21
CA THR A 27 -2.96 25.39 -33.48
C THR A 27 -1.92 25.52 -34.58
N THR A 28 -2.07 24.81 -35.70
CA THR A 28 -1.68 25.33 -37.03
C THR A 28 -2.63 24.76 -38.09
N SER A 29 -3.23 25.67 -38.81
CA SER A 29 -4.00 25.45 -40.01
C SER A 29 -3.09 24.94 -41.13
N ASP A 30 -3.56 24.02 -41.96
CA ASP A 30 -3.43 24.18 -43.41
C ASP A 30 -4.43 23.30 -44.17
N ASP A 31 -4.88 23.84 -45.31
CA ASP A 31 -5.88 23.35 -46.23
C ASP A 31 -5.52 22.01 -46.89
N GLY A 32 -6.52 21.17 -47.10
CA GLY A 32 -6.40 19.97 -47.94
C GLY A 32 -7.71 19.23 -48.06
N ALA A 33 -8.64 19.75 -48.88
CA ALA A 33 -9.86 19.06 -49.25
C ALA A 33 -9.55 17.83 -50.08
N VAL A 34 -9.93 16.63 -49.58
CA VAL A 34 -10.09 15.44 -50.40
C VAL A 34 -11.43 14.79 -50.06
N ALA A 35 -12.31 14.81 -51.07
CA ALA A 35 -13.57 14.11 -51.04
C ALA A 35 -13.34 12.58 -51.01
N LEU A 36 -13.98 11.89 -50.07
CA LEU A 36 -14.08 10.43 -50.11
C LEU A 36 -15.52 9.99 -49.99
N SER A 37 -15.88 9.25 -51.01
CA SER A 37 -17.13 8.60 -51.28
C SER A 37 -17.63 7.69 -50.13
N ALA A 38 -18.97 7.70 -50.00
CA ALA A 38 -19.71 6.77 -49.17
C ALA A 38 -19.46 5.31 -49.63
N GLY A 39 -18.98 4.51 -48.66
CA GLY A 39 -18.99 3.05 -48.73
C GLY A 39 -19.85 2.57 -47.56
N GLU A 40 -21.07 2.13 -47.90
CA GLU A 40 -21.93 1.36 -46.99
C GLU A 40 -21.31 -0.02 -46.77
N GLY A 41 -20.63 -0.19 -45.61
CA GLY A 41 -20.19 -1.47 -45.12
C GLY A 41 -20.78 -1.71 -43.75
N GLY A 42 -21.81 -2.53 -43.68
CA GLY A 42 -22.43 -2.96 -42.44
C GLY A 42 -21.38 -3.58 -41.49
N PHE A 43 -21.15 -2.96 -40.38
CA PHE A 43 -20.42 -3.54 -39.23
C PHE A 43 -21.46 -4.30 -38.40
N ASP A 44 -21.58 -5.61 -38.66
CA ASP A 44 -22.13 -6.54 -37.67
C ASP A 44 -21.19 -6.56 -36.46
N GLY A 45 -21.51 -5.74 -35.46
CA GLY A 45 -20.84 -5.74 -34.19
C GLY A 45 -21.05 -7.08 -33.49
N PRO A 46 -19.99 -7.68 -32.91
CA PRO A 46 -20.17 -8.88 -32.09
C PRO A 46 -20.99 -8.49 -30.86
N THR A 47 -22.15 -9.15 -30.76
CA THR A 47 -23.06 -9.08 -29.61
C THR A 47 -22.30 -9.26 -28.29
N LEU A 48 -22.46 -8.30 -27.37
CA LEU A 48 -21.90 -8.26 -26.01
C LEU A 48 -22.43 -9.37 -25.07
N ASP A 49 -22.97 -10.45 -25.64
CA ASP A 49 -23.62 -11.54 -24.89
C ASP A 49 -22.66 -12.68 -24.49
N ARG A 50 -21.34 -12.49 -24.64
CA ARG A 50 -20.35 -13.52 -24.28
C ARG A 50 -19.49 -13.21 -23.06
N PHE A 51 -19.70 -12.12 -22.36
CA PHE A 51 -19.13 -11.93 -21.01
C PHE A 51 -20.11 -12.39 -19.92
N ARG A 52 -20.54 -13.64 -20.06
CA ARG A 52 -21.02 -14.37 -18.91
C ARG A 52 -19.81 -14.61 -18.03
N LEU A 53 -19.62 -13.76 -17.02
CA LEU A 53 -18.73 -14.01 -15.89
C LEU A 53 -19.19 -15.34 -15.27
N ALA A 54 -18.64 -16.45 -15.77
CA ALA A 54 -18.60 -17.67 -15.00
C ALA A 54 -17.74 -17.32 -13.78
N ALA A 55 -18.39 -17.05 -12.64
CA ALA A 55 -17.71 -17.11 -11.37
C ALA A 55 -16.99 -18.47 -11.33
N PRO A 56 -15.66 -18.51 -11.15
CA PRO A 56 -15.01 -19.76 -10.90
C PRO A 56 -15.45 -20.22 -9.50
N THR A 57 -16.48 -21.09 -9.45
CA THR A 57 -16.69 -22.00 -8.34
C THR A 57 -15.59 -23.06 -8.41
N GLY A 58 -14.34 -22.61 -8.51
CA GLY A 58 -13.16 -23.41 -8.32
C GLY A 58 -12.80 -23.32 -6.86
N SER A 59 -12.79 -24.45 -6.18
CA SER A 59 -12.07 -24.71 -4.95
C SER A 59 -10.87 -23.78 -4.88
N LEU A 60 -10.71 -23.01 -3.76
CA LEU A 60 -9.48 -22.35 -3.40
C LEU A 60 -8.42 -23.45 -3.23
N GLY A 61 -7.95 -23.98 -4.37
CA GLY A 61 -6.79 -24.82 -4.44
C GLY A 61 -5.67 -23.98 -3.83
N ARG A 62 -5.02 -24.53 -2.82
CA ARG A 62 -3.73 -24.11 -2.31
C ARG A 62 -2.90 -23.73 -3.54
N ILE A 63 -2.70 -22.45 -3.77
CA ILE A 63 -1.79 -21.98 -4.82
C ILE A 63 -0.47 -22.61 -4.43
N ASP A 64 0.12 -23.43 -5.33
CA ASP A 64 1.42 -24.06 -5.12
C ASP A 64 2.46 -22.94 -4.94
N THR A 65 2.66 -22.54 -3.70
CA THR A 65 3.63 -21.53 -3.30
C THR A 65 5.05 -21.92 -3.73
N ASP A 66 5.31 -23.21 -3.85
CA ASP A 66 6.61 -23.73 -4.26
C ASP A 66 7.00 -23.27 -5.67
N GLY A 67 6.09 -23.27 -6.66
CA GLY A 67 6.36 -22.80 -8.02
C GLY A 67 6.51 -21.28 -8.14
N VAL A 68 5.89 -20.52 -7.22
CA VAL A 68 5.98 -19.06 -7.25
C VAL A 68 7.39 -18.59 -6.88
N LEU A 69 8.09 -19.25 -5.96
CA LEU A 69 9.42 -18.89 -5.49
C LEU A 69 10.57 -19.58 -6.26
N GLU A 70 10.30 -20.41 -7.26
CA GLU A 70 11.34 -21.03 -8.09
C GLU A 70 12.15 -20.00 -8.90
N GLN A 71 11.56 -18.87 -9.23
CA GLN A 71 12.26 -17.80 -9.95
C GLN A 71 13.16 -17.04 -8.96
N SER A 72 14.47 -17.13 -9.15
CA SER A 72 15.50 -16.65 -8.21
C SER A 72 15.37 -15.16 -7.82
N THR A 73 15.06 -14.29 -8.78
CA THR A 73 14.87 -12.84 -8.48
C THR A 73 13.61 -12.63 -7.61
N ARG A 74 12.55 -13.39 -7.86
CA ARG A 74 11.33 -13.29 -7.05
C ARG A 74 11.55 -13.80 -5.63
N ALA A 75 12.27 -14.91 -5.48
CA ALA A 75 12.70 -15.41 -4.16
C ALA A 75 13.55 -14.37 -3.42
N ALA A 76 14.48 -13.70 -4.11
CA ALA A 76 15.29 -12.64 -3.51
C ALA A 76 14.46 -11.42 -3.10
N VAL A 77 13.46 -11.02 -3.91
CA VAL A 77 12.50 -9.95 -3.56
C VAL A 77 11.69 -10.36 -2.34
N PHE A 78 11.14 -11.57 -2.29
CA PHE A 78 10.38 -12.07 -1.16
C PHE A 78 11.22 -12.10 0.14
N SER A 79 12.45 -12.65 0.09
CA SER A 79 13.38 -12.63 1.23
C SER A 79 13.78 -11.22 1.67
N ALA A 80 13.80 -10.24 0.78
CA ALA A 80 14.05 -8.86 1.16
C ALA A 80 12.85 -8.27 1.93
N ILE A 81 11.62 -8.61 1.52
CA ILE A 81 10.38 -8.20 2.20
C ILE A 81 10.27 -8.83 3.59
N GLU A 82 10.60 -10.12 3.72
CA GLU A 82 10.60 -10.82 5.03
C GLU A 82 11.60 -10.21 6.02
N ARG A 83 12.78 -9.82 5.55
CA ARG A 83 13.82 -9.21 6.39
C ARG A 83 13.52 -7.79 6.82
N ALA A 84 12.77 -7.05 6.02
CA ALA A 84 12.42 -5.65 6.26
C ALA A 84 10.96 -5.38 5.85
N PRO A 85 9.99 -5.82 6.67
CA PRO A 85 8.57 -5.55 6.41
C PRO A 85 8.26 -4.06 6.35
N GLY A 86 7.40 -3.66 5.42
CA GLY A 86 6.99 -2.27 5.26
C GLY A 86 7.95 -1.39 4.45
N GLU A 87 8.94 -1.96 3.79
CA GLU A 87 9.84 -1.23 2.92
C GLU A 87 9.18 -0.80 1.61
N SER A 88 9.72 0.27 1.01
CA SER A 88 9.28 0.77 -0.29
C SER A 88 9.83 -0.11 -1.44
N LEU A 89 9.15 -0.09 -2.61
CA LEU A 89 9.64 -0.78 -3.80
C LEU A 89 11.05 -0.33 -4.21
N GLU A 90 11.41 0.92 -3.90
CA GLU A 90 12.72 1.48 -4.21
C GLU A 90 13.81 0.92 -3.28
N ALA A 91 13.54 0.83 -1.98
CA ALA A 91 14.45 0.23 -1.01
C ALA A 91 14.65 -1.26 -1.29
N ILE A 92 13.58 -2.01 -1.59
CA ILE A 92 13.67 -3.42 -2.00
C ILE A 92 14.50 -3.56 -3.28
N ALA A 93 14.31 -2.68 -4.28
CA ALA A 93 15.08 -2.70 -5.52
C ALA A 93 16.58 -2.48 -5.28
N ALA A 94 16.92 -1.54 -4.40
CA ALA A 94 18.29 -1.31 -3.99
C ALA A 94 18.89 -2.51 -3.24
N ALA A 95 18.13 -3.13 -2.34
CA ALA A 95 18.58 -4.29 -1.56
C ALA A 95 18.84 -5.54 -2.40
N VAL A 96 18.02 -5.75 -3.45
CA VAL A 96 18.14 -6.92 -4.36
C VAL A 96 19.06 -6.64 -5.56
N GLY A 97 19.35 -5.38 -5.87
CA GLY A 97 20.17 -5.00 -7.02
C GLY A 97 19.43 -5.08 -8.37
N VAL A 98 18.13 -4.84 -8.37
CA VAL A 98 17.26 -4.84 -9.56
C VAL A 98 16.55 -3.50 -9.74
N THR A 99 15.83 -3.33 -10.85
CA THR A 99 15.08 -2.10 -11.08
C THR A 99 13.76 -2.10 -10.28
N LYS A 100 13.26 -0.90 -9.95
CA LYS A 100 11.94 -0.73 -9.28
C LYS A 100 10.79 -1.35 -10.09
N SER A 101 10.87 -1.31 -11.42
CA SER A 101 9.87 -1.95 -12.29
C SER A 101 9.91 -3.48 -12.19
N THR A 102 11.10 -4.06 -12.06
CA THR A 102 11.27 -5.50 -11.83
C THR A 102 10.67 -5.90 -10.48
N VAL A 103 10.96 -5.13 -9.41
CA VAL A 103 10.35 -5.38 -8.08
C VAL A 103 8.84 -5.30 -8.14
N ARG A 104 8.29 -4.26 -8.79
CA ARG A 104 6.83 -4.10 -8.94
C ARG A 104 6.19 -5.35 -9.56
N TYR A 105 6.75 -5.82 -10.68
CA TYR A 105 6.26 -7.03 -11.34
C TYR A 105 6.27 -8.25 -10.40
N HIS A 106 7.37 -8.47 -9.66
CA HIS A 106 7.44 -9.60 -8.74
C HIS A 106 6.52 -9.46 -7.53
N VAL A 107 6.35 -8.23 -7.01
CA VAL A 107 5.40 -7.95 -5.93
C VAL A 107 3.96 -8.22 -6.37
N GLU A 108 3.58 -7.84 -7.60
CA GLU A 108 2.25 -8.17 -8.14
C GLU A 108 2.02 -9.69 -8.15
N VAL A 109 2.98 -10.47 -8.64
CA VAL A 109 2.89 -11.95 -8.64
C VAL A 109 2.83 -12.51 -7.21
N LEU A 110 3.59 -11.97 -6.27
CA LEU A 110 3.58 -12.39 -4.87
C LEU A 110 2.25 -12.02 -4.17
N CYS A 111 1.65 -10.87 -4.50
CA CYS A 111 0.31 -10.48 -4.03
C CYS A 111 -0.77 -11.43 -4.57
N ASP A 112 -0.72 -11.76 -5.87
CA ASP A 112 -1.65 -12.70 -6.49
C ASP A 112 -1.56 -14.11 -5.86
N ALA A 113 -0.35 -14.48 -5.43
CA ALA A 113 -0.10 -15.73 -4.70
C ALA A 113 -0.47 -15.65 -3.20
N GLY A 114 -0.84 -14.47 -2.69
CA GLY A 114 -1.18 -14.26 -1.28
C GLY A 114 0.02 -14.35 -0.33
N LEU A 115 1.25 -14.19 -0.82
CA LEU A 115 2.48 -14.23 -0.02
C LEU A 115 2.83 -12.88 0.60
N VAL A 116 2.44 -11.78 -0.03
CA VAL A 116 2.67 -10.43 0.46
C VAL A 116 1.43 -9.56 0.32
N GLU A 117 1.36 -8.52 1.12
CA GLU A 117 0.35 -7.47 1.05
C GLU A 117 1.01 -6.11 0.88
N THR A 118 0.27 -5.14 0.35
CA THR A 118 0.75 -3.78 0.13
C THR A 118 -0.12 -2.76 0.83
N ALA A 119 0.51 -1.70 1.34
CA ALA A 119 -0.17 -0.54 1.89
C ALA A 119 0.47 0.76 1.38
N VAL A 120 -0.33 1.84 1.28
CA VAL A 120 0.18 3.16 0.88
C VAL A 120 0.28 4.05 2.11
N VAL A 121 1.49 4.45 2.46
CA VAL A 121 1.77 5.35 3.58
C VAL A 121 2.54 6.57 3.07
N ALA A 122 2.04 7.76 3.38
CA ALA A 122 2.62 9.03 2.92
C ALA A 122 2.88 9.07 1.39
N GLY A 123 1.92 8.55 0.60
CA GLY A 123 2.02 8.49 -0.86
C GLY A 123 3.00 7.45 -1.43
N THR A 124 3.62 6.64 -0.57
CA THR A 124 4.57 5.59 -0.99
C THR A 124 3.95 4.21 -0.81
N LEU A 125 3.99 3.39 -1.87
CA LEU A 125 3.61 1.99 -1.81
C LEU A 125 4.69 1.20 -1.06
N ARG A 126 4.25 0.45 -0.04
CA ARG A 126 5.09 -0.37 0.82
C ARG A 126 4.57 -1.80 0.85
N VAL A 127 5.44 -2.75 1.15
CA VAL A 127 5.14 -4.18 1.03
C VAL A 127 5.50 -4.88 2.34
N ALA A 128 4.65 -5.81 2.74
CA ALA A 128 4.89 -6.66 3.91
C ALA A 128 4.49 -8.12 3.60
N PRO A 129 5.01 -9.11 4.35
CA PRO A 129 4.52 -10.48 4.29
C PRO A 129 3.02 -10.54 4.63
N ALA A 130 2.27 -11.48 4.03
CA ALA A 130 0.82 -11.57 4.20
C ALA A 130 0.39 -11.94 5.64
N GLU A 131 1.26 -12.57 6.43
CA GLU A 131 1.04 -12.86 7.84
C GLU A 131 1.21 -11.64 8.76
N ALA A 132 1.91 -10.58 8.28
CA ALA A 132 2.10 -9.35 9.02
C ALA A 132 0.90 -8.39 8.82
N ASP A 133 0.70 -7.47 9.78
CA ASP A 133 -0.20 -6.34 9.57
C ASP A 133 0.46 -5.36 8.60
N ALA A 134 0.03 -5.39 7.32
CA ALA A 134 0.64 -4.60 6.26
C ALA A 134 0.54 -3.09 6.51
N GLU A 135 -0.53 -2.62 7.15
CA GLU A 135 -0.72 -1.20 7.49
C GLU A 135 0.24 -0.76 8.59
N LEU A 136 0.40 -1.58 9.61
CA LEU A 136 1.36 -1.35 10.69
C LEU A 136 2.80 -1.41 10.18
N ALA A 137 3.16 -2.46 9.43
CA ALA A 137 4.49 -2.62 8.85
C ALA A 137 4.85 -1.44 7.93
N ALA A 138 3.93 -1.06 7.03
CA ALA A 138 4.12 0.08 6.13
C ALA A 138 4.26 1.41 6.89
N THR A 139 3.55 1.56 8.00
CA THR A 139 3.65 2.75 8.85
C THR A 139 5.00 2.80 9.56
N LEU A 140 5.45 1.68 10.12
CA LEU A 140 6.76 1.57 10.78
C LEU A 140 7.92 1.79 9.81
N GLY A 141 7.81 1.31 8.58
CA GLY A 141 8.79 1.56 7.52
C GLY A 141 8.82 3.00 7.00
N ALA A 142 7.81 3.83 7.30
CA ALA A 142 7.77 5.23 6.91
C ALA A 142 8.48 6.11 7.95
N ASP A 143 9.60 6.77 7.59
CA ASP A 143 10.46 7.55 8.51
C ASP A 143 9.68 8.52 9.41
N SER A 144 8.79 9.30 8.81
CA SER A 144 8.06 10.34 9.55
C SER A 144 6.99 9.76 10.45
N THR A 145 6.07 8.98 9.88
CA THR A 145 4.91 8.43 10.58
C THR A 145 5.35 7.32 11.54
N GLY A 146 6.32 6.49 11.14
CA GLY A 146 6.89 5.45 11.97
C GLY A 146 7.61 6.00 13.19
N SER A 147 8.36 7.10 13.07
CA SER A 147 8.99 7.74 14.24
C SER A 147 7.97 8.25 15.26
N VAL A 148 6.84 8.79 14.78
CA VAL A 148 5.73 9.25 15.65
C VAL A 148 5.07 8.05 16.34
N LEU A 149 4.76 6.97 15.61
CA LEU A 149 4.15 5.76 16.18
C LEU A 149 5.07 5.13 17.25
N ARG A 150 6.37 4.99 16.97
CA ARG A 150 7.35 4.50 17.97
C ARG A 150 7.46 5.42 19.19
N ALA A 151 7.33 6.73 19.01
CA ALA A 151 7.33 7.66 20.14
C ALA A 151 6.09 7.49 21.02
N VAL A 152 4.90 7.27 20.44
CA VAL A 152 3.69 6.91 21.17
C VAL A 152 3.89 5.60 21.92
N ALA A 153 4.37 4.54 21.24
CA ALA A 153 4.58 3.21 21.84
C ALA A 153 5.49 3.26 23.09
N ARG A 154 6.51 4.13 23.08
CA ARG A 154 7.45 4.26 24.22
C ARG A 154 6.95 5.13 25.35
N ARG A 155 5.94 5.96 25.14
CA ARG A 155 5.55 7.05 26.06
C ARG A 155 4.05 7.12 26.33
N GLU A 156 3.28 6.08 25.98
CA GLU A 156 1.84 6.08 26.20
C GLU A 156 1.46 6.07 27.70
N PRO A 157 0.45 6.85 28.08
CA PRO A 157 -0.32 7.78 27.26
C PRO A 157 0.50 9.05 26.94
N ALA A 158 0.55 9.45 25.67
CA ALA A 158 1.41 10.53 25.20
C ALA A 158 0.60 11.74 24.69
N SER A 159 1.00 12.95 25.08
CA SER A 159 0.46 14.17 24.50
C SER A 159 1.17 14.54 23.19
N VAL A 160 0.56 15.42 22.36
CA VAL A 160 1.20 15.96 21.16
C VAL A 160 2.57 16.58 21.49
N THR A 161 2.67 17.31 22.61
CA THR A 161 3.93 17.95 23.06
C THR A 161 4.99 16.90 23.39
N THR A 162 4.62 15.87 24.14
CA THR A 162 5.53 14.77 24.51
C THR A 162 6.09 14.05 23.28
N VAL A 163 5.23 13.81 22.26
CA VAL A 163 5.64 13.16 21.00
C VAL A 163 6.49 14.12 20.16
N ALA A 164 6.17 15.42 20.15
CA ALA A 164 6.94 16.44 19.42
C ALA A 164 8.37 16.54 19.96
N GLU A 165 8.53 16.60 21.28
CA GLU A 165 9.83 16.58 21.95
C GLU A 165 10.62 15.30 21.66
N ALA A 166 9.94 14.14 21.71
CA ALA A 166 10.58 12.85 21.46
C ALA A 166 11.06 12.67 20.02
N THR A 167 10.40 13.31 19.06
CA THR A 167 10.69 13.16 17.63
C THR A 167 11.45 14.34 17.02
N GLY A 168 11.62 15.45 17.80
CA GLY A 168 12.23 16.69 17.31
C GLY A 168 11.39 17.39 16.21
N ARG A 169 10.09 17.15 16.16
CA ARG A 169 9.18 17.68 15.12
C ARG A 169 8.29 18.78 15.68
N ALA A 170 7.80 19.65 14.80
CA ALA A 170 6.83 20.66 15.18
C ALA A 170 5.51 20.01 15.67
N PRO A 171 4.85 20.55 16.71
CA PRO A 171 3.59 20.02 17.25
C PRO A 171 2.48 19.90 16.19
N SER A 172 2.41 20.83 15.24
CA SER A 172 1.45 20.78 14.12
C SER A 172 1.67 19.57 13.21
N THR A 173 2.93 19.26 12.91
CA THR A 173 3.32 18.08 12.11
C THR A 173 2.98 16.80 12.86
N VAL A 174 3.28 16.73 14.15
CA VAL A 174 2.94 15.59 15.01
C VAL A 174 1.43 15.40 15.08
N SER A 175 0.68 16.49 15.29
CA SER A 175 -0.80 16.44 15.32
C SER A 175 -1.39 15.87 14.02
N HIS A 176 -0.85 16.27 12.88
CA HIS A 176 -1.25 15.71 11.57
C HIS A 176 -0.95 14.21 11.48
N HIS A 177 0.26 13.78 11.85
CA HIS A 177 0.59 12.36 11.84
C HIS A 177 -0.26 11.54 12.82
N LEU A 178 -0.53 12.06 14.01
CA LEU A 178 -1.40 11.39 14.99
C LEU A 178 -2.84 11.26 14.47
N SER A 179 -3.39 12.27 13.79
CA SER A 179 -4.71 12.15 13.14
C SER A 179 -4.71 11.07 12.05
N THR A 180 -3.67 11.03 11.22
CA THR A 180 -3.53 9.99 10.20
C THR A 180 -3.40 8.59 10.82
N LEU A 181 -2.69 8.44 11.93
CA LEU A 181 -2.56 7.16 12.65
C LEU A 181 -3.89 6.72 13.29
N GLU A 182 -4.67 7.68 13.79
CA GLU A 182 -6.01 7.45 14.34
C GLU A 182 -6.99 7.01 13.25
N GLU A 183 -7.02 7.68 12.08
CA GLU A 183 -7.81 7.32 10.91
C GLU A 183 -7.51 5.89 10.40
N ARG A 184 -6.28 5.43 10.58
CA ARG A 184 -5.83 4.07 10.24
C ARG A 184 -6.08 3.05 11.36
N GLY A 185 -6.61 3.48 12.51
CA GLY A 185 -6.88 2.60 13.66
C GLY A 185 -5.63 2.10 14.37
N LEU A 186 -4.47 2.74 14.16
CA LEU A 186 -3.21 2.35 14.82
C LEU A 186 -3.06 2.96 16.20
N VAL A 187 -3.68 4.11 16.45
CA VAL A 187 -3.73 4.78 17.75
C VAL A 187 -5.15 5.20 18.11
N GLU A 188 -5.40 5.38 19.39
CA GLU A 188 -6.63 5.94 19.96
C GLU A 188 -6.29 7.27 20.64
N ARG A 189 -7.18 8.27 20.49
CA ARG A 189 -6.99 9.60 21.09
C ARG A 189 -8.17 9.91 21.99
N GLU A 190 -7.87 10.19 23.24
CA GLU A 190 -8.88 10.53 24.25
C GLU A 190 -8.60 11.91 24.85
N ARG A 191 -9.70 12.57 25.22
CA ARG A 191 -9.63 13.83 25.96
C ARG A 191 -9.53 13.55 27.45
N ALA A 192 -8.36 13.83 28.03
CA ALA A 192 -8.10 13.76 29.46
C ALA A 192 -8.04 15.18 30.04
N GLY A 193 -9.20 15.68 30.50
CA GLY A 193 -9.33 17.06 30.97
C GLY A 193 -9.14 18.08 29.83
N GLU A 194 -8.12 18.95 29.94
CA GLU A 194 -7.79 19.95 28.91
C GLU A 194 -6.84 19.42 27.84
N ALA A 195 -6.20 18.29 28.08
CA ALA A 195 -5.24 17.68 27.15
C ALA A 195 -5.89 16.55 26.33
N VAL A 196 -5.38 16.33 25.11
CA VAL A 196 -5.65 15.12 24.32
C VAL A 196 -4.45 14.19 24.48
N VAL A 197 -4.70 12.98 24.93
CA VAL A 197 -3.70 11.92 25.06
C VAL A 197 -3.89 10.87 24.00
N THR A 198 -2.81 10.26 23.58
CA THR A 198 -2.75 9.24 22.54
C THR A 198 -2.17 7.96 23.12
N THR A 199 -2.80 6.84 22.82
CA THR A 199 -2.36 5.49 23.17
C THR A 199 -2.35 4.61 21.90
N LEU A 200 -1.61 3.50 21.93
CA LEU A 200 -1.73 2.51 20.87
C LEU A 200 -3.12 1.87 20.90
N SER A 201 -3.67 1.55 19.72
CA SER A 201 -4.87 0.72 19.67
C SER A 201 -4.57 -0.69 20.22
N PRO A 202 -5.57 -1.39 20.75
CA PRO A 202 -5.36 -2.76 21.27
C PRO A 202 -4.83 -3.74 20.21
N ALA A 203 -5.17 -3.53 18.94
CA ALA A 203 -4.67 -4.34 17.83
C ALA A 203 -3.19 -4.07 17.57
N THR A 204 -2.80 -2.79 17.45
CA THR A 204 -1.40 -2.37 17.26
C THR A 204 -0.51 -2.82 18.40
N ARG A 205 -0.99 -2.68 19.65
CA ARG A 205 -0.22 -3.12 20.84
C ARG A 205 0.06 -4.62 20.81
N ARG A 206 -0.92 -5.46 20.40
CA ARG A 206 -0.74 -6.89 20.24
C ARG A 206 0.25 -7.20 19.12
N ALA A 207 0.09 -6.60 17.97
CA ALA A 207 0.98 -6.84 16.83
C ALA A 207 2.44 -6.46 17.15
N LEU A 208 2.68 -5.36 17.88
CA LEU A 208 4.02 -4.96 18.30
C LEU A 208 4.59 -5.87 19.42
N ALA A 209 3.74 -6.55 20.19
CA ALA A 209 4.18 -7.50 21.22
C ALA A 209 4.54 -8.86 20.60
N ASP A 210 3.86 -9.24 19.53
CA ASP A 210 4.06 -10.51 18.82
C ASP A 210 5.27 -10.44 17.85
N ASP A 211 5.66 -9.23 17.42
CA ASP A 211 6.86 -8.97 16.61
C ASP A 211 7.91 -8.23 17.45
N PRO A 212 8.81 -8.96 18.13
CA PRO A 212 9.90 -8.34 18.89
C PRO A 212 10.89 -7.73 17.90
N THR A 213 10.63 -6.47 17.50
CA THR A 213 11.64 -5.64 16.82
C THR A 213 12.94 -5.72 17.63
N PRO A 214 14.09 -6.06 17.00
CA PRO A 214 15.35 -6.08 17.72
C PRO A 214 15.54 -4.71 18.36
N ALA A 215 15.74 -4.71 19.68
CA ALA A 215 16.09 -3.51 20.43
C ALA A 215 17.35 -2.93 19.80
N ASP A 216 17.26 -1.67 19.37
CA ASP A 216 18.43 -0.89 18.96
C ASP A 216 19.44 -0.90 20.13
N ASP A 217 20.54 -1.61 19.96
CA ASP A 217 21.71 -1.61 20.80
C ASP A 217 22.58 -0.39 20.48
#